data_0005581aea7d4f1f492f9130b835e819
#
_entry.id   0005581aea7d4f1f492f9130b835e819
#
_cell.length_a   1.000
_cell.length_b   1.000
_cell.length_c   1.000
_cell.angle_alpha   90.00
_cell.angle_beta   90.00
_cell.angle_gamma   90.00
#
_symmetry.space_group_name_H-M   'P 1'
#
loop_
_entity.id
_entity.type
_entity.pdbx_description
1 polymer ?
#
loop_
_entity_poly.entity_id
_entity_poly.type
_entity_poly.pdbx_seq_one_letter_code
_entity_poly.pdbx_strand_id
1 'polypeptide(L)'
;VKFLLITLITHTEDPVTGVRLSTADRFREVVATAELAEELGFDGYGVGERHERPFISSAPPVVLSHIAARTSRIRLFTAVTTLSLLDPVRAFEDYATLDNLSGGRLELIIGKGNGSAQRDLFEVTTETQWARNAEGYELFRRLWREDRVTWSGRFRPALVLSLIHIS
;
A
#
# COMPACT_ATOMS: atom_id res chain seq x y z
N VAL A 1 -1.60 -16.91 18.93
CA VAL A 1 -2.31 -15.73 18.42
C VAL A 1 -1.28 -14.79 17.85
N LYS A 2 -1.56 -14.15 16.71
CA LYS A 2 -0.73 -13.11 16.12
C LYS A 2 -1.38 -11.75 16.31
N PHE A 3 -0.57 -10.74 16.62
CA PHE A 3 -1.02 -9.37 16.82
C PHE A 3 -0.49 -8.48 15.69
N LEU A 4 -1.39 -7.81 15.01
CA LEU A 4 -1.09 -6.89 13.91
C LEU A 4 -1.56 -5.48 14.30
N LEU A 5 -0.72 -4.49 14.08
CA LEU A 5 -1.05 -3.08 14.26
C LEU A 5 -1.28 -2.43 12.90
N ILE A 6 -2.34 -1.64 12.76
CA ILE A 6 -2.70 -0.96 11.51
C ILE A 6 -2.84 0.53 11.75
N THR A 7 -2.34 1.35 10.84
CA THR A 7 -2.60 2.78 10.81
C THR A 7 -3.15 3.24 9.45
N LEU A 8 -4.10 4.16 9.48
CA LEU A 8 -4.57 4.93 8.31
C LEU A 8 -3.90 6.32 8.26
N ILE A 9 -2.98 6.58 9.15
CA ILE A 9 -2.27 7.85 9.33
C ILE A 9 -3.25 9.03 9.35
N THR A 10 -4.17 8.99 10.31
CA THR A 10 -5.07 10.10 10.57
C THR A 10 -4.27 11.33 11.04
N HIS A 11 -4.57 12.49 10.47
CA HIS A 11 -3.90 13.75 10.76
C HIS A 11 -4.92 14.79 11.25
N THR A 12 -5.30 14.65 12.51
CA THR A 12 -6.25 15.51 13.22
C THR A 12 -5.57 16.18 14.40
N GLU A 13 -6.25 17.09 15.06
CA GLU A 13 -5.87 17.60 16.36
C GLU A 13 -5.97 16.48 17.41
N ASP A 14 -5.01 16.49 18.32
CA ASP A 14 -5.06 15.62 19.50
C ASP A 14 -6.27 16.01 20.37
N PRO A 15 -7.15 15.08 20.73
CA PRO A 15 -8.40 15.41 21.42
C PRO A 15 -8.20 15.89 22.86
N VAL A 16 -7.02 15.68 23.44
CA VAL A 16 -6.70 16.09 24.81
C VAL A 16 -6.02 17.46 24.83
N THR A 17 -5.04 17.65 23.95
CA THR A 17 -4.20 18.87 23.94
C THR A 17 -4.68 19.92 22.94
N GLY A 18 -5.51 19.57 21.96
CA GLY A 18 -5.92 20.44 20.85
C GLY A 18 -4.80 20.72 19.84
N VAL A 19 -3.63 20.13 20.01
CA VAL A 19 -2.47 20.38 19.14
C VAL A 19 -2.53 19.45 17.93
N ARG A 20 -2.34 20.02 16.74
CA ARG A 20 -2.09 19.26 15.51
C ARG A 20 -0.58 19.27 15.22
N LEU A 21 0.00 18.09 15.12
CA LEU A 21 1.39 17.93 14.67
C LEU A 21 1.58 18.45 13.24
N SER A 22 2.81 18.81 12.87
CA SER A 22 3.13 18.95 11.45
C SER A 22 2.99 17.61 10.73
N THR A 23 2.74 17.63 9.42
CA THR A 23 2.69 16.41 8.61
C THR A 23 3.97 15.58 8.73
N ALA A 24 5.13 16.27 8.75
CA ALA A 24 6.42 15.61 8.91
C ALA A 24 6.56 14.92 10.28
N ASP A 25 6.14 15.57 11.35
CA ASP A 25 6.18 14.98 12.69
C ASP A 25 5.23 13.80 12.81
N ARG A 26 4.04 13.89 12.19
CA ARG A 26 3.10 12.77 12.15
C ARG A 26 3.67 11.54 11.44
N PHE A 27 4.41 11.71 10.34
CA PHE A 27 5.11 10.58 9.71
C PHE A 27 6.24 10.02 10.59
N ARG A 28 7.01 10.88 11.30
CA ARG A 28 8.02 10.42 12.28
C ARG A 28 7.39 9.58 13.38
N GLU A 29 6.24 10.01 13.89
CA GLU A 29 5.47 9.27 14.90
C GLU A 29 5.02 7.89 14.41
N VAL A 30 4.56 7.79 13.15
CA VAL A 30 4.18 6.51 12.52
C VAL A 30 5.37 5.56 12.46
N VAL A 31 6.55 6.05 12.07
CA VAL A 31 7.77 5.25 12.03
C VAL A 31 8.20 4.82 13.43
N ALA A 32 8.23 5.72 14.39
CA ALA A 32 8.55 5.40 15.78
C ALA A 32 7.57 4.39 16.40
N THR A 33 6.28 4.46 16.03
CA THR A 33 5.27 3.48 16.45
C THR A 33 5.55 2.10 15.86
N ALA A 34 6.03 2.02 14.62
CA ALA A 34 6.40 0.74 14.01
C ALA A 34 7.66 0.13 14.66
N GLU A 35 8.67 0.94 14.99
CA GLU A 35 9.86 0.52 15.76
C GLU A 35 9.43 -0.03 17.13
N LEU A 36 8.60 0.71 17.85
CA LEU A 36 8.08 0.28 19.16
C LEU A 36 7.25 -1.01 19.07
N ALA A 37 6.42 -1.15 18.02
CA ALA A 37 5.65 -2.38 17.78
C ALA A 37 6.58 -3.59 17.59
N GLU A 38 7.69 -3.44 16.87
CA GLU A 38 8.71 -4.48 16.74
C GLU A 38 9.37 -4.82 18.07
N GLU A 39 9.72 -3.81 18.88
CA GLU A 39 10.32 -3.99 20.22
C GLU A 39 9.37 -4.74 21.16
N LEU A 40 8.08 -4.44 21.12
CA LEU A 40 7.04 -5.05 21.93
C LEU A 40 6.60 -6.44 21.42
N GLY A 41 7.14 -6.90 20.28
CA GLY A 41 6.89 -8.23 19.76
C GLY A 41 5.57 -8.38 18.98
N PHE A 42 5.06 -7.30 18.39
CA PHE A 42 3.97 -7.41 17.40
C PHE A 42 4.45 -8.18 16.16
N ASP A 43 3.55 -8.98 15.57
CA ASP A 43 3.86 -9.79 14.40
C ASP A 43 3.87 -8.99 13.10
N GLY A 44 3.12 -7.89 13.02
CA GLY A 44 3.07 -7.06 11.83
C GLY A 44 2.61 -5.63 12.05
N TYR A 45 3.06 -4.73 11.17
CA TYR A 45 2.67 -3.34 11.10
C TYR A 45 2.16 -2.99 9.71
N GLY A 46 0.96 -2.43 9.63
CA GLY A 46 0.28 -2.16 8.38
C GLY A 46 -0.04 -0.69 8.16
N VAL A 47 0.01 -0.29 6.89
CA VAL A 47 -0.41 1.05 6.44
C VAL A 47 -1.56 0.90 5.46
N GLY A 48 -2.68 1.57 5.74
CA GLY A 48 -3.81 1.63 4.83
C GLY A 48 -3.66 2.76 3.81
N GLU A 49 -4.35 2.64 2.68
CA GLU A 49 -4.34 3.62 1.60
C GLU A 49 -5.59 4.51 1.66
N ARG A 50 -5.36 5.81 1.82
CA ARG A 50 -6.42 6.84 1.85
C ARG A 50 -5.94 8.09 1.12
N HIS A 51 -6.83 8.71 0.33
CA HIS A 51 -6.51 9.87 -0.51
C HIS A 51 -7.28 11.14 -0.11
N GLU A 52 -8.14 11.05 0.89
CA GLU A 52 -8.95 12.17 1.38
C GLU A 52 -8.61 12.54 2.82
N ARG A 53 -8.87 13.80 3.18
CA ARG A 53 -8.77 14.25 4.58
C ARG A 53 -9.73 13.48 5.49
N PRO A 54 -9.35 13.22 6.74
CA PRO A 54 -8.17 13.72 7.45
C PRO A 54 -6.92 12.81 7.34
N PHE A 55 -6.84 11.94 6.35
CA PHE A 55 -5.75 10.98 6.21
C PHE A 55 -4.59 11.54 5.37
N ILE A 56 -3.37 11.04 5.63
CA ILE A 56 -2.16 11.37 4.87
C ILE A 56 -1.43 10.11 4.36
N SER A 57 -2.12 8.98 4.29
CA SER A 57 -1.57 7.66 3.90
C SER A 57 -1.77 7.33 2.42
N SER A 58 -1.57 8.30 1.53
CA SER A 58 -1.82 8.13 0.09
C SER A 58 -0.78 7.28 -0.65
N ALA A 59 0.37 7.01 -0.05
CA ALA A 59 1.46 6.26 -0.66
C ALA A 59 2.02 5.19 0.30
N PRO A 60 1.27 4.11 0.59
CA PRO A 60 1.71 3.06 1.51
C PRO A 60 3.09 2.47 1.20
N PRO A 61 3.49 2.18 -0.07
CA PRO A 61 4.80 1.61 -0.33
C PRO A 61 5.96 2.53 0.07
N VAL A 62 5.79 3.85 -0.04
CA VAL A 62 6.81 4.82 0.39
C VAL A 62 6.98 4.82 1.90
N VAL A 63 5.86 4.84 2.65
CA VAL A 63 5.88 4.81 4.12
C VAL A 63 6.44 3.49 4.64
N LEU A 64 5.98 2.36 4.08
CA LEU A 64 6.43 1.03 4.46
C LEU A 64 7.92 0.82 4.13
N SER A 65 8.45 1.39 3.04
CA SER A 65 9.88 1.35 2.72
C SER A 65 10.71 2.07 3.77
N HIS A 66 10.23 3.21 4.25
CA HIS A 66 10.91 3.92 5.34
C HIS A 66 10.88 3.14 6.65
N ILE A 67 9.75 2.50 6.98
CA ILE A 67 9.64 1.61 8.15
C ILE A 67 10.54 0.38 7.97
N ALA A 68 10.63 -0.20 6.76
CA ALA A 68 11.51 -1.33 6.47
C ALA A 68 12.98 -1.05 6.80
N ALA A 69 13.43 0.19 6.51
CA ALA A 69 14.80 0.63 6.82
C ALA A 69 15.07 0.82 8.33
N ARG A 70 14.02 0.91 9.14
CA ARG A 70 14.10 1.17 10.59
C ARG A 70 13.79 -0.07 11.44
N THR A 71 13.33 -1.15 10.82
CA THR A 71 12.93 -2.41 11.46
C THR A 71 13.63 -3.60 10.83
N SER A 72 13.66 -4.75 11.47
CA SER A 72 14.39 -5.92 10.98
C SER A 72 13.59 -7.23 10.95
N ARG A 73 12.49 -7.34 11.72
CA ARG A 73 11.74 -8.59 11.92
C ARG A 73 10.26 -8.47 11.64
N ILE A 74 9.64 -7.36 12.04
CA ILE A 74 8.19 -7.17 11.94
C ILE A 74 7.73 -7.29 10.49
N ARG A 75 6.63 -8.04 10.25
CA ARG A 75 6.01 -8.12 8.92
C ARG A 75 5.41 -6.77 8.57
N LEU A 76 5.56 -6.36 7.33
CA LEU A 76 5.01 -5.11 6.81
C LEU A 76 3.84 -5.43 5.89
N PHE A 77 2.71 -4.76 6.07
CA PHE A 77 1.57 -5.07 5.22
C PHE A 77 0.75 -3.85 4.80
N THR A 78 0.06 -3.98 3.69
CA THR A 78 -0.91 -2.97 3.25
C THR A 78 -2.31 -3.29 3.80
N ALA A 79 -3.09 -2.24 4.11
CA ALA A 79 -4.45 -2.42 4.63
C ALA A 79 -5.43 -1.36 4.08
N VAL A 80 -5.66 -1.37 2.77
CA VAL A 80 -5.30 -2.33 1.72
C VAL A 80 -4.53 -1.66 0.58
N THR A 81 -3.92 -2.41 -0.35
CA THR A 81 -3.51 -1.90 -1.67
C THR A 81 -4.73 -1.79 -2.56
N THR A 82 -5.02 -0.59 -3.06
CA THR A 82 -6.25 -0.33 -3.83
C THR A 82 -6.00 -0.48 -5.33
N LEU A 83 -5.93 -1.70 -5.85
CA LEU A 83 -5.64 -1.97 -7.27
C LEU A 83 -6.70 -1.43 -8.24
N SER A 84 -7.89 -1.07 -7.78
CA SER A 84 -8.89 -0.40 -8.61
C SER A 84 -8.46 1.00 -9.04
N LEU A 85 -7.53 1.62 -8.31
CA LEU A 85 -7.05 3.00 -8.54
C LEU A 85 -5.67 3.04 -9.21
N LEU A 86 -4.89 1.96 -9.09
CA LEU A 86 -3.48 1.91 -9.48
C LEU A 86 -3.30 1.22 -10.84
N ASP A 87 -2.27 1.62 -11.58
CA ASP A 87 -1.76 0.76 -12.65
C ASP A 87 -1.09 -0.47 -12.03
N PRO A 88 -1.51 -1.69 -12.37
CA PRO A 88 -0.99 -2.91 -11.74
C PRO A 88 0.49 -3.18 -12.01
N VAL A 89 1.06 -2.66 -13.11
CA VAL A 89 2.50 -2.75 -13.39
C VAL A 89 3.27 -1.88 -12.41
N ARG A 90 2.83 -0.62 -12.25
CA ARG A 90 3.49 0.30 -11.31
C ARG A 90 3.36 -0.19 -9.86
N ALA A 91 2.19 -0.67 -9.49
CA ALA A 91 1.98 -1.27 -8.17
C ALA A 91 2.92 -2.47 -7.94
N PHE A 92 3.08 -3.34 -8.94
CA PHE A 92 4.04 -4.45 -8.86
C PHE A 92 5.47 -3.95 -8.65
N GLU A 93 5.94 -2.98 -9.45
CA GLU A 93 7.30 -2.43 -9.32
C GLU A 93 7.55 -1.84 -7.93
N ASP A 94 6.62 -1.05 -7.40
CA ASP A 94 6.73 -0.44 -6.08
C ASP A 94 6.79 -1.50 -4.97
N TYR A 95 5.91 -2.49 -5.01
CA TYR A 95 5.84 -3.51 -3.96
C TYR A 95 6.94 -4.58 -4.09
N ALA A 96 7.37 -4.95 -5.29
CA ALA A 96 8.51 -5.83 -5.47
C ALA A 96 9.81 -5.16 -4.98
N THR A 97 9.96 -3.86 -5.24
CA THR A 97 11.08 -3.08 -4.70
C THR A 97 11.05 -3.07 -3.17
N LEU A 98 9.88 -2.80 -2.57
CA LEU A 98 9.71 -2.83 -1.12
C LEU A 98 10.00 -4.22 -0.53
N ASP A 99 9.53 -5.28 -1.17
CA ASP A 99 9.78 -6.65 -0.68
C ASP A 99 11.27 -6.98 -0.65
N ASN A 100 12.01 -6.63 -1.71
CA ASN A 100 13.46 -6.76 -1.75
C ASN A 100 14.14 -5.90 -0.67
N LEU A 101 13.78 -4.63 -0.53
CA LEU A 101 14.35 -3.74 0.49
C LEU A 101 14.07 -4.20 1.93
N SER A 102 12.93 -4.84 2.15
CA SER A 102 12.54 -5.37 3.46
C SER A 102 13.11 -6.76 3.78
N GLY A 103 13.76 -7.42 2.80
CA GLY A 103 14.24 -8.80 2.96
C GLY A 103 13.09 -9.82 3.02
N GLY A 104 12.06 -9.65 2.19
CA GLY A 104 10.92 -10.58 2.09
C GLY A 104 9.92 -10.48 3.25
N ARG A 105 9.81 -9.31 3.90
CA ARG A 105 8.89 -9.10 5.02
C ARG A 105 7.53 -8.54 4.60
N LEU A 106 7.33 -8.26 3.31
CA LEU A 106 6.10 -7.68 2.80
C LEU A 106 4.96 -8.71 2.73
N GLU A 107 3.77 -8.28 3.11
CA GLU A 107 2.50 -8.96 2.91
C GLU A 107 1.52 -8.00 2.23
N LEU A 108 0.79 -8.46 1.23
CA LEU A 108 -0.14 -7.61 0.50
C LEU A 108 -1.59 -8.02 0.76
N ILE A 109 -2.37 -7.09 1.31
CA ILE A 109 -3.82 -7.21 1.37
C ILE A 109 -4.39 -6.33 0.27
N ILE A 110 -5.01 -6.95 -0.73
CA ILE A 110 -5.53 -6.26 -1.90
C ILE A 110 -7.02 -6.04 -1.76
N GLY A 111 -7.45 -4.84 -2.07
CA GLY A 111 -8.85 -4.46 -2.03
C GLY A 111 -9.22 -3.40 -3.06
N LYS A 112 -10.52 -3.17 -3.21
CA LYS A 112 -11.04 -2.17 -4.15
C LYS A 112 -11.03 -0.74 -3.60
N GLY A 113 -10.77 -0.57 -2.29
CA GLY A 113 -11.05 0.68 -1.59
C GLY A 113 -12.56 0.95 -1.40
N ASN A 114 -12.89 1.95 -0.60
CA ASN A 114 -14.29 2.26 -0.25
C ASN A 114 -14.63 3.76 -0.23
N GLY A 115 -13.65 4.64 -0.43
CA GLY A 115 -13.86 6.10 -0.43
C GLY A 115 -14.46 6.60 -1.74
N SER A 116 -15.49 7.47 -1.69
CA SER A 116 -15.99 8.15 -2.89
C SER A 116 -14.99 9.18 -3.42
N ALA A 117 -14.43 10.01 -2.53
CA ALA A 117 -13.46 11.04 -2.91
C ALA A 117 -12.23 10.47 -3.65
N GLN A 118 -11.70 9.31 -3.21
CA GLN A 118 -10.60 8.68 -3.92
C GLN A 118 -11.02 8.14 -5.30
N ARG A 119 -12.26 7.65 -5.47
CA ARG A 119 -12.75 7.23 -6.79
C ARG A 119 -12.82 8.39 -7.76
N ASP A 120 -13.33 9.53 -7.32
CA ASP A 120 -13.44 10.73 -8.14
C ASP A 120 -12.04 11.23 -8.55
N LEU A 121 -11.07 11.18 -7.64
CA LEU A 121 -9.69 11.59 -7.90
C LEU A 121 -8.99 10.75 -8.98
N PHE A 122 -9.33 9.47 -9.09
CA PHE A 122 -8.74 8.52 -10.05
C PHE A 122 -9.70 8.12 -11.19
N GLU A 123 -10.79 8.85 -11.37
CA GLU A 123 -11.79 8.62 -12.43
C GLU A 123 -12.33 7.18 -12.45
N VAL A 124 -12.52 6.60 -11.26
CA VAL A 124 -13.07 5.26 -11.07
C VAL A 124 -14.53 5.37 -10.65
N THR A 125 -15.42 4.69 -11.36
CA THR A 125 -16.85 4.68 -11.01
C THR A 125 -17.21 3.49 -10.12
N THR A 126 -18.32 3.57 -9.41
CA THR A 126 -18.83 2.46 -8.59
C THR A 126 -19.06 1.21 -9.44
N GLU A 127 -19.55 1.38 -10.68
CA GLU A 127 -19.85 0.29 -11.63
C GLU A 127 -18.59 -0.41 -12.12
N THR A 128 -17.49 0.34 -12.31
CA THR A 128 -16.24 -0.19 -12.86
C THR A 128 -15.25 -0.66 -11.80
N GLN A 129 -15.39 -0.21 -10.55
CA GLN A 129 -14.42 -0.42 -9.48
C GLN A 129 -14.06 -1.91 -9.26
N TRP A 130 -15.06 -2.79 -9.23
CA TRP A 130 -14.83 -4.22 -9.03
C TRP A 130 -14.14 -4.86 -10.24
N ALA A 131 -14.56 -4.50 -11.45
CA ALA A 131 -13.97 -5.02 -12.66
C ALA A 131 -12.51 -4.55 -12.83
N ARG A 132 -12.22 -3.28 -12.50
CA ARG A 132 -10.85 -2.74 -12.46
C ARG A 132 -9.98 -3.49 -11.44
N ASN A 133 -10.50 -3.70 -10.24
CA ASN A 133 -9.78 -4.42 -9.20
C ASN A 133 -9.49 -5.87 -9.58
N ALA A 134 -10.46 -6.57 -10.17
CA ALA A 134 -10.29 -7.95 -10.60
C ALA A 134 -9.27 -8.08 -11.74
N GLU A 135 -9.39 -7.22 -12.77
CA GLU A 135 -8.44 -7.18 -13.90
C GLU A 135 -7.04 -6.80 -13.43
N GLY A 136 -6.92 -5.76 -12.58
CA GLY A 136 -5.65 -5.32 -12.02
C GLY A 136 -4.99 -6.41 -11.19
N TYR A 137 -5.75 -7.12 -10.36
CA TYR A 137 -5.24 -8.23 -9.56
C TYR A 137 -4.73 -9.40 -10.42
N GLU A 138 -5.44 -9.74 -11.49
CA GLU A 138 -4.99 -10.84 -12.37
C GLU A 138 -3.66 -10.50 -13.05
N LEU A 139 -3.51 -9.27 -13.58
CA LEU A 139 -2.24 -8.84 -14.15
C LEU A 139 -1.15 -8.77 -13.08
N PHE A 140 -1.43 -8.13 -11.94
CA PHE A 140 -0.49 -8.03 -10.82
C PHE A 140 0.03 -9.41 -10.38
N ARG A 141 -0.86 -10.38 -10.24
CA ARG A 141 -0.49 -11.76 -9.89
C ARG A 141 0.40 -12.44 -10.93
N ARG A 142 0.18 -12.16 -12.22
CA ARG A 142 1.01 -12.69 -13.30
C ARG A 142 2.41 -12.09 -13.30
N LEU A 143 2.53 -10.78 -13.03
CA LEU A 143 3.81 -10.08 -12.91
C LEU A 143 4.72 -10.65 -11.79
N TRP A 144 4.11 -11.20 -10.72
CA TRP A 144 4.85 -11.89 -9.65
C TRP A 144 5.31 -13.31 -9.99
N ARG A 145 4.87 -13.88 -11.11
CA ARG A 145 5.06 -15.31 -11.42
C ARG A 145 5.71 -15.59 -12.76
N GLU A 146 5.64 -14.64 -13.67
CA GLU A 146 6.06 -14.79 -15.06
C GLU A 146 7.17 -13.81 -15.41
N ASP A 147 8.28 -14.27 -15.97
CA ASP A 147 9.39 -13.42 -16.43
C ASP A 147 8.99 -12.53 -17.61
N ARG A 148 8.02 -12.97 -18.41
CA ARG A 148 7.49 -12.25 -19.56
C ARG A 148 6.00 -12.31 -19.60
N VAL A 149 5.36 -11.15 -19.58
CA VAL A 149 3.91 -11.04 -19.59
C VAL A 149 3.41 -10.43 -20.89
N THR A 150 2.50 -11.14 -21.56
CA THR A 150 1.62 -10.59 -22.59
C THR A 150 0.25 -10.41 -21.99
N TRP A 151 -0.30 -9.21 -22.09
CA TRP A 151 -1.57 -8.83 -21.49
C TRP A 151 -2.43 -8.03 -22.45
N SER A 152 -3.72 -8.29 -22.45
CA SER A 152 -4.75 -7.47 -23.05
C SER A 152 -5.94 -7.42 -22.12
N GLY A 153 -6.33 -6.23 -21.71
CA GLY A 153 -7.45 -5.99 -20.79
C GLY A 153 -8.26 -4.78 -21.22
N ARG A 154 -9.24 -4.43 -20.41
CA ARG A 154 -10.17 -3.32 -20.66
C ARG A 154 -9.65 -1.99 -20.11
N PHE A 155 -8.93 -2.04 -18.98
CA PHE A 155 -8.67 -0.86 -18.15
C PHE A 155 -7.23 -0.33 -18.23
N ARG A 156 -6.37 -1.01 -18.95
CA ARG A 156 -5.01 -0.53 -19.22
C ARG A 156 -4.52 -0.94 -20.61
N PRO A 157 -3.52 -0.22 -21.18
CA PRO A 157 -2.89 -0.60 -22.43
C PRO A 157 -2.31 -2.03 -22.41
N ALA A 158 -2.31 -2.69 -23.57
CA ALA A 158 -1.75 -4.02 -23.74
C ALA A 158 -0.24 -4.06 -23.42
N LEU A 159 0.22 -5.20 -22.92
CA LEU A 159 1.63 -5.55 -22.80
C LEU A 159 1.96 -6.64 -23.81
N VAL A 160 3.11 -6.54 -24.49
CA VAL A 160 3.56 -7.56 -25.44
C VAL A 160 4.96 -8.01 -25.01
N LEU A 161 5.06 -9.24 -24.49
CA LEU A 161 6.31 -9.87 -24.01
C LEU A 161 7.17 -8.92 -23.14
N SER A 162 6.52 -8.15 -22.30
CA SER A 162 7.20 -7.18 -21.45
C SER A 162 8.02 -7.90 -20.39
N LEU A 163 9.29 -7.51 -20.30
CA LEU A 163 10.23 -7.94 -19.26
C LEU A 163 10.06 -7.03 -18.04
N ILE A 164 9.93 -7.63 -16.88
CA ILE A 164 9.91 -6.90 -15.60
C ILE A 164 11.06 -7.43 -14.74
N HIS A 165 11.95 -6.53 -14.32
CA HIS A 165 13.28 -6.86 -13.82
C HIS A 165 13.41 -6.93 -12.28
N ILE A 166 12.33 -6.89 -11.51
CA ILE A 166 12.40 -6.61 -10.08
C ILE A 166 12.00 -7.82 -9.20
N SER A 167 11.73 -8.95 -9.80
CA SER A 167 11.38 -10.17 -9.05
C SER A 167 12.61 -11.00 -8.69
#